data_fefdccbcef17d0cc7b8f5a6bc6cfbc30
#
_entry.id   fefdccbcef17d0cc7b8f5a6bc6cfbc30
#
_cell.length_a   1.000
_cell.length_b   1.000
_cell.length_c   1.000
_cell.angle_alpha   90.00
_cell.angle_beta   90.00
_cell.angle_gamma   90.00
#
_symmetry.space_group_name_H-M   'P 1'
#
loop_
_entity.id
_entity.type
_entity.pdbx_description
1 polymer ?
#
loop_
_entity_poly.entity_id
_entity_poly.type
_entity_poly.pdbx_seq_one_letter_code
_entity_poly.pdbx_strand_id
1 'polypeptide(L)'
;MPVGFRSPSWELAPHQVARLKRPEIAYDSSLMGMDHPYRLDGLTEIPVYWPIDDAIFFRYFGGGRDTSPPTSPAALLEAWLWEFDAVTAMGGLFMITVHPWMSGRASRIEMLRQLFTHISTQDDVWWTTAAEVASWHNSRHRDGPFDMLLDPVRTDF
;
A
#
# COMPACT_ATOMS: atom_id res chain seq x y z
N MET A 1 -14.78 -14.47 -6.90
CA MET A 1 -14.63 -13.31 -7.83
C MET A 1 -13.77 -12.28 -7.13
N PRO A 2 -12.79 -11.64 -7.77
CA PRO A 2 -11.98 -10.61 -7.11
C PRO A 2 -12.85 -9.41 -6.74
N VAL A 3 -12.65 -8.88 -5.53
CA VAL A 3 -13.40 -7.72 -5.02
C VAL A 3 -12.54 -6.46 -4.92
N GLY A 4 -11.24 -6.58 -5.17
CA GLY A 4 -10.30 -5.47 -5.16
C GLY A 4 -9.42 -5.46 -6.39
N PHE A 5 -8.86 -4.31 -6.71
CA PHE A 5 -7.93 -4.11 -7.81
C PHE A 5 -6.64 -3.45 -7.31
N ARG A 6 -5.54 -3.76 -7.95
CA ARG A 6 -4.28 -3.04 -7.83
C ARG A 6 -3.62 -3.01 -9.20
N SER A 7 -3.31 -1.82 -9.67
CA SER A 7 -2.64 -1.62 -10.96
C SER A 7 -1.18 -2.10 -10.89
N PRO A 8 -0.65 -2.73 -11.94
CA PRO A 8 0.78 -3.00 -12.04
C PRO A 8 1.59 -1.71 -11.87
N SER A 9 2.67 -1.80 -11.09
CA SER A 9 3.53 -0.64 -10.74
C SER A 9 2.77 0.55 -10.11
N TRP A 10 1.55 0.31 -9.63
CA TRP A 10 0.66 1.30 -9.03
C TRP A 10 0.32 2.49 -9.93
N GLU A 11 0.42 2.29 -11.23
CA GLU A 11 0.05 3.29 -12.23
C GLU A 11 -1.44 3.16 -12.56
N LEU A 12 -2.24 4.13 -12.11
CA LEU A 12 -3.67 4.17 -12.35
C LEU A 12 -4.07 5.52 -12.95
N ALA A 13 -4.48 5.51 -14.21
CA ALA A 13 -4.95 6.71 -14.88
C ALA A 13 -6.42 7.04 -14.52
N PRO A 14 -6.84 8.31 -14.54
CA PRO A 14 -8.20 8.72 -14.19
C PRO A 14 -9.31 7.96 -14.92
N HIS A 15 -9.13 7.70 -16.21
CA HIS A 15 -10.12 6.93 -16.98
C HIS A 15 -10.24 5.46 -16.55
N GLN A 16 -9.22 4.89 -15.89
CA GLN A 16 -9.26 3.54 -15.34
C GLN A 16 -10.08 3.49 -14.05
N VAL A 17 -10.02 4.53 -13.21
CA VAL A 17 -10.86 4.64 -12.01
C VAL A 17 -12.34 4.53 -12.38
N ALA A 18 -12.78 5.22 -13.43
CA ALA A 18 -14.17 5.12 -13.91
C ALA A 18 -14.56 3.69 -14.30
N ARG A 19 -13.64 2.89 -14.83
CA ARG A 19 -13.87 1.48 -15.17
C ARG A 19 -13.91 0.54 -13.96
N LEU A 20 -13.32 0.94 -12.85
CA LEU A 20 -13.33 0.19 -11.58
C LEU A 20 -14.61 0.41 -10.78
N LYS A 21 -15.40 1.43 -11.09
CA LYS A 21 -16.69 1.69 -10.47
C LYS A 21 -17.75 0.67 -10.92
N ARG A 22 -17.61 -0.56 -10.46
CA ARG A 22 -18.49 -1.68 -10.74
C ARG A 22 -18.95 -2.31 -9.42
N PRO A 23 -20.18 -2.85 -9.35
CA PRO A 23 -20.70 -3.43 -8.10
C PRO A 23 -19.83 -4.53 -7.51
N GLU A 24 -19.08 -5.26 -8.34
CA GLU A 24 -18.20 -6.33 -7.91
C GLU A 24 -16.84 -5.85 -7.37
N ILE A 25 -16.43 -4.61 -7.65
CA ILE A 25 -15.16 -4.03 -7.18
C ILE A 25 -15.44 -3.16 -5.97
N ALA A 26 -15.01 -3.60 -4.80
CA ALA A 26 -15.22 -2.91 -3.54
C ALA A 26 -14.15 -1.84 -3.26
N TYR A 27 -12.93 -2.00 -3.80
CA TYR A 27 -11.82 -1.08 -3.56
C TYR A 27 -10.75 -1.15 -4.67
N ASP A 28 -10.01 -0.08 -4.80
CA ASP A 28 -8.68 -0.02 -5.44
C ASP A 28 -7.58 0.10 -4.38
N SER A 29 -6.36 -0.24 -4.75
CA SER A 29 -5.17 -0.12 -3.88
C SER A 29 -3.95 0.18 -4.74
N SER A 30 -4.00 1.28 -5.49
CA SER A 30 -2.95 1.69 -6.42
C SER A 30 -2.35 3.06 -6.12
N LEU A 31 -3.01 3.89 -5.32
CA LEU A 31 -2.65 5.29 -5.13
C LEU A 31 -2.13 5.57 -3.71
N MET A 32 -1.47 6.71 -3.54
CA MET A 32 -0.73 7.12 -2.33
C MET A 32 -1.23 8.46 -1.79
N GLY A 33 -2.54 8.69 -1.81
CA GLY A 33 -3.09 9.99 -1.45
C GLY A 33 -3.08 10.33 0.03
N MET A 34 -3.14 9.31 0.91
CA MET A 34 -3.28 9.47 2.37
C MET A 34 -2.69 8.26 3.10
N ASP A 35 -2.49 8.39 4.41
CA ASP A 35 -2.04 7.29 5.30
C ASP A 35 -3.20 6.47 5.89
N HIS A 36 -4.41 6.65 5.39
CA HIS A 36 -5.61 5.92 5.77
C HIS A 36 -6.52 5.72 4.55
N PRO A 37 -7.44 4.76 4.58
CA PRO A 37 -8.41 4.57 3.49
C PRO A 37 -9.20 5.83 3.21
N TYR A 38 -9.46 6.10 1.94
CA TYR A 38 -10.22 7.27 1.51
C TYR A 38 -11.15 6.96 0.34
N ARG A 39 -12.00 7.93 -0.03
CA ARG A 39 -12.84 7.82 -1.21
C ARG A 39 -12.19 8.54 -2.37
N LEU A 40 -12.17 7.90 -3.53
CA LEU A 40 -11.72 8.48 -4.79
C LEU A 40 -12.86 8.38 -5.79
N ASP A 41 -13.55 9.49 -6.03
CA ASP A 41 -14.67 9.57 -6.96
C ASP A 41 -15.68 8.42 -6.75
N GLY A 42 -16.04 8.16 -5.49
CA GLY A 42 -16.98 7.12 -5.08
C GLY A 42 -16.41 5.70 -4.97
N LEU A 43 -15.17 5.44 -5.38
CA LEU A 43 -14.46 4.18 -5.15
C LEU A 43 -13.63 4.27 -3.85
N THR A 44 -13.59 3.19 -3.08
CA THR A 44 -12.70 3.14 -1.91
C THR A 44 -11.27 2.88 -2.36
N GLU A 45 -10.35 3.75 -1.93
CA GLU A 45 -8.91 3.55 -2.09
C GLU A 45 -8.31 3.06 -0.79
N ILE A 46 -7.58 1.95 -0.86
CA ILE A 46 -6.72 1.43 0.22
C ILE A 46 -5.29 1.80 -0.14
N PRO A 47 -4.75 2.89 0.41
CA PRO A 47 -3.50 3.44 -0.09
C PRO A 47 -2.32 2.49 0.06
N VAL A 48 -1.41 2.59 -0.89
CA VAL A 48 -0.06 1.99 -0.87
C VAL A 48 0.96 3.09 -0.64
N TYR A 49 2.20 2.72 -0.32
CA TYR A 49 3.25 3.70 -0.07
C TYR A 49 4.61 3.15 -0.50
N TRP A 50 5.29 3.85 -1.42
CA TRP A 50 6.57 3.40 -1.97
C TRP A 50 7.64 3.08 -0.91
N PRO A 51 7.83 3.87 0.16
CA PRO A 51 8.82 3.58 1.19
C PRO A 51 8.61 2.27 1.96
N ILE A 52 7.45 1.64 1.87
CA ILE A 52 7.17 0.32 2.44
C ILE A 52 6.95 -0.78 1.37
N ASP A 53 7.54 -0.59 0.19
CA ASP A 53 7.68 -1.58 -0.88
C ASP A 53 9.13 -2.06 -0.95
N ASP A 54 9.34 -3.37 -0.89
CA ASP A 54 10.67 -3.97 -0.92
C ASP A 54 11.43 -3.77 -2.25
N ALA A 55 10.70 -3.56 -3.35
CA ALA A 55 11.29 -3.41 -4.67
C ALA A 55 12.17 -2.16 -4.79
N ILE A 56 11.83 -1.07 -4.09
CA ILE A 56 12.65 0.15 -4.10
C ILE A 56 14.03 -0.10 -3.51
N PHE A 57 14.12 -0.99 -2.53
CA PHE A 57 15.33 -1.23 -1.75
C PHE A 57 16.14 -2.43 -2.22
N PHE A 58 15.46 -3.45 -2.74
CA PHE A 58 16.09 -4.74 -3.03
C PHE A 58 16.17 -5.10 -4.52
N ARG A 59 15.51 -4.34 -5.39
CA ARG A 59 15.56 -4.60 -6.82
C ARG A 59 16.94 -4.26 -7.36
N TYR A 60 17.57 -5.25 -8.02
CA TYR A 60 18.87 -5.12 -8.64
C TYR A 60 18.90 -5.97 -9.92
N PHE A 61 19.16 -5.34 -11.05
CA PHE A 61 19.18 -6.00 -12.35
C PHE A 61 20.57 -6.37 -12.82
N GLY A 62 21.62 -5.71 -12.29
CA GLY A 62 22.97 -5.87 -12.80
C GLY A 62 23.18 -5.21 -14.17
N GLY A 63 24.33 -5.52 -14.78
CA GLY A 63 24.63 -5.06 -16.14
C GLY A 63 24.74 -3.55 -16.31
N GLY A 64 25.05 -2.80 -15.23
CA GLY A 64 25.23 -1.34 -15.27
C GLY A 64 23.93 -0.53 -15.31
N ARG A 65 22.78 -1.16 -15.08
CA ARG A 65 21.48 -0.46 -15.01
C ARG A 65 21.17 0.10 -13.63
N ASP A 66 21.83 -0.44 -12.62
CA ASP A 66 21.61 -0.06 -11.23
C ASP A 66 22.70 0.90 -10.78
N THR A 67 22.33 1.98 -10.14
CA THR A 67 23.24 3.02 -9.65
C THR A 67 23.75 2.74 -8.24
N SER A 68 23.08 1.84 -7.52
CA SER A 68 23.39 1.50 -6.12
C SER A 68 23.17 0.02 -5.85
N PRO A 69 23.94 -0.59 -4.96
CA PRO A 69 23.66 -1.94 -4.48
C PRO A 69 22.33 -1.98 -3.69
N PRO A 70 21.73 -3.16 -3.53
CA PRO A 70 20.57 -3.32 -2.65
C PRO A 70 20.85 -2.82 -1.23
N THR A 71 19.83 -2.25 -0.61
CA THR A 71 19.89 -1.78 0.78
C THR A 71 20.16 -2.93 1.74
N SER A 72 20.84 -2.65 2.86
CA SER A 72 20.99 -3.61 3.95
C SER A 72 19.62 -4.00 4.52
N PRO A 73 19.30 -5.29 4.69
CA PRO A 73 18.06 -5.71 5.37
C PRO A 73 17.91 -5.11 6.76
N ALA A 74 19.00 -4.92 7.52
CA ALA A 74 18.94 -4.31 8.84
C ALA A 74 18.54 -2.83 8.79
N ALA A 75 19.09 -2.07 7.85
CA ALA A 75 18.71 -0.66 7.66
C ALA A 75 17.25 -0.52 7.21
N LEU A 76 16.78 -1.42 6.35
CA LEU A 76 15.38 -1.42 5.93
C LEU A 76 14.44 -1.81 7.07
N LEU A 77 14.81 -2.80 7.89
CA LEU A 77 14.05 -3.17 9.09
C LEU A 77 13.89 -1.96 10.03
N GLU A 78 14.97 -1.25 10.31
CA GLU A 78 14.92 -0.06 11.15
C GLU A 78 13.96 1.00 10.58
N ALA A 79 14.05 1.30 9.27
CA ALA A 79 13.17 2.25 8.62
C ALA A 79 11.68 1.82 8.68
N TRP A 80 11.39 0.54 8.44
CA TRP A 80 10.02 0.03 8.48
C TRP A 80 9.44 -0.09 9.89
N LEU A 81 10.26 -0.31 10.91
CA LEU A 81 9.82 -0.24 12.31
C LEU A 81 9.43 1.20 12.69
N TRP A 82 10.26 2.18 12.33
CA TRP A 82 9.94 3.60 12.53
C TRP A 82 8.63 4.01 11.82
N GLU A 83 8.46 3.58 10.59
CA GLU A 83 7.24 3.87 9.82
C GLU A 83 6.01 3.23 10.46
N PHE A 84 6.11 1.96 10.85
CA PHE A 84 5.03 1.24 11.53
C PHE A 84 4.63 1.93 12.85
N ASP A 85 5.59 2.25 13.70
CA ASP A 85 5.33 2.88 15.00
C ASP A 85 4.68 4.27 14.82
N ALA A 86 5.15 5.06 13.85
CA ALA A 86 4.59 6.37 13.54
C ALA A 86 3.15 6.28 13.00
N VAL A 87 2.91 5.38 12.04
CA VAL A 87 1.57 5.15 11.45
C VAL A 87 0.60 4.65 12.52
N THR A 88 1.03 3.74 13.38
CA THR A 88 0.20 3.23 14.50
C THR A 88 -0.16 4.34 15.47
N ALA A 89 0.80 5.19 15.86
CA ALA A 89 0.55 6.33 16.75
C ALA A 89 -0.47 7.34 16.16
N MET A 90 -0.59 7.40 14.84
CA MET A 90 -1.56 8.24 14.13
C MET A 90 -2.90 7.54 13.87
N GLY A 91 -3.02 6.24 14.15
CA GLY A 91 -4.20 5.44 13.80
C GLY A 91 -4.36 5.21 12.30
N GLY A 92 -3.24 5.14 11.57
CA GLY A 92 -3.19 4.99 10.13
C GLY A 92 -3.19 3.55 9.62
N LEU A 93 -2.91 3.37 8.34
CA LEU A 93 -2.83 2.08 7.66
C LEU A 93 -1.38 1.75 7.30
N PHE A 94 -0.85 0.65 7.82
CA PHE A 94 0.45 0.12 7.41
C PHE A 94 0.25 -0.99 6.34
N MET A 95 0.44 -0.65 5.07
CA MET A 95 0.23 -1.53 3.92
C MET A 95 1.57 -1.90 3.27
N ILE A 96 2.24 -2.90 3.81
CA ILE A 96 3.53 -3.38 3.28
C ILE A 96 3.34 -4.13 1.95
N THR A 97 4.25 -3.88 1.00
CA THR A 97 4.34 -4.63 -0.26
C THR A 97 5.65 -5.39 -0.33
N VAL A 98 5.58 -6.68 -0.58
CA VAL A 98 6.75 -7.56 -0.69
C VAL A 98 6.65 -8.45 -1.93
N HIS A 99 7.80 -8.70 -2.55
CA HIS A 99 7.91 -9.57 -3.71
C HIS A 99 8.62 -10.87 -3.31
N PRO A 100 7.99 -12.05 -3.45
CA PRO A 100 8.56 -13.34 -3.00
C PRO A 100 9.95 -13.64 -3.56
N TRP A 101 10.21 -13.26 -4.80
CA TRP A 101 11.51 -13.47 -5.44
C TRP A 101 12.61 -12.54 -4.91
N MET A 102 12.25 -11.40 -4.30
CA MET A 102 13.18 -10.47 -3.64
C MET A 102 13.29 -10.76 -2.15
N SER A 103 12.20 -10.66 -1.43
CA SER A 103 12.16 -10.79 0.03
C SER A 103 12.16 -12.23 0.52
N GLY A 104 11.95 -13.21 -0.38
CA GLY A 104 12.05 -14.66 -0.08
C GLY A 104 13.49 -15.19 0.07
N ARG A 105 14.47 -14.35 0.43
CA ARG A 105 15.87 -14.73 0.65
C ARG A 105 16.21 -14.71 2.13
N ALA A 106 17.15 -15.55 2.56
CA ALA A 106 17.43 -15.82 3.97
C ALA A 106 17.50 -14.59 4.88
N SER A 107 18.34 -13.60 4.53
CA SER A 107 18.49 -12.39 5.36
C SER A 107 17.23 -11.48 5.34
N ARG A 108 16.49 -11.49 4.22
CA ARG A 108 15.29 -10.67 4.07
C ARG A 108 14.08 -11.33 4.72
N ILE A 109 13.98 -12.66 4.68
CA ILE A 109 12.99 -13.41 5.46
C ILE A 109 13.20 -13.18 6.95
N GLU A 110 14.45 -13.17 7.42
CA GLU A 110 14.75 -12.88 8.83
C GLU A 110 14.34 -11.44 9.19
N MET A 111 14.60 -10.47 8.31
CA MET A 111 14.13 -9.09 8.47
C MET A 111 12.59 -9.04 8.60
N LEU A 112 11.85 -9.68 7.70
CA LEU A 112 10.39 -9.73 7.75
C LEU A 112 9.89 -10.43 9.02
N ARG A 113 10.54 -11.50 9.46
CA ARG A 113 10.21 -12.19 10.72
C ARG A 113 10.34 -11.25 11.92
N GLN A 114 11.39 -10.45 11.98
CA GLN A 114 11.59 -9.47 13.07
C GLN A 114 10.53 -8.36 13.02
N LEU A 115 10.24 -7.81 11.84
CA LEU A 115 9.18 -6.82 11.66
C LEU A 115 7.82 -7.37 12.13
N PHE A 116 7.41 -8.52 11.64
CA PHE A 116 6.12 -9.11 12.02
C PHE A 116 6.07 -9.54 13.49
N THR A 117 7.19 -9.94 14.08
CA THR A 117 7.27 -10.18 15.52
C THR A 117 7.01 -8.88 16.31
N HIS A 118 7.63 -7.77 15.93
CA HIS A 118 7.40 -6.47 16.56
C HIS A 118 5.92 -6.06 16.43
N ILE A 119 5.35 -6.11 15.23
CA ILE A 119 3.96 -5.75 15.00
C ILE A 119 3.01 -6.64 15.83
N SER A 120 3.28 -7.94 15.92
CA SER A 120 2.42 -8.88 16.65
C SER A 120 2.44 -8.71 18.18
N THR A 121 3.36 -7.92 18.71
CA THR A 121 3.40 -7.55 20.16
C THR A 121 2.53 -6.34 20.49
N GLN A 122 1.94 -5.68 19.49
CA GLN A 122 1.08 -4.52 19.72
C GLN A 122 -0.38 -4.96 19.86
N ASP A 123 -1.02 -4.58 20.94
CA ASP A 123 -2.39 -5.03 21.27
C ASP A 123 -3.48 -4.30 20.47
N ASP A 124 -3.18 -3.12 19.91
CA ASP A 124 -4.11 -2.26 19.21
C ASP A 124 -4.02 -2.35 17.67
N VAL A 125 -3.30 -3.34 17.15
CA VAL A 125 -3.16 -3.59 15.72
C VAL A 125 -4.23 -4.53 15.20
N TRP A 126 -5.01 -4.06 14.26
CA TRP A 126 -5.97 -4.88 13.54
C TRP A 126 -5.32 -5.56 12.33
N TRP A 127 -4.90 -6.81 12.49
CA TRP A 127 -4.46 -7.66 11.38
C TRP A 127 -5.66 -8.07 10.53
N THR A 128 -5.68 -7.63 9.28
CA THR A 128 -6.85 -7.80 8.44
C THR A 128 -6.50 -7.82 6.96
N THR A 129 -7.47 -8.08 6.11
CA THR A 129 -7.35 -8.00 4.66
C THR A 129 -7.78 -6.62 4.13
N ALA A 130 -7.28 -6.22 2.97
CA ALA A 130 -7.72 -4.98 2.32
C ALA A 130 -9.23 -4.97 2.05
N ALA A 131 -9.84 -6.13 1.79
CA ALA A 131 -11.29 -6.25 1.61
C ALA A 131 -12.06 -5.93 2.91
N GLU A 132 -11.56 -6.36 4.07
CA GLU A 132 -12.17 -6.04 5.37
C GLU A 132 -11.98 -4.57 5.72
N VAL A 133 -10.81 -4.00 5.46
CA VAL A 133 -10.57 -2.54 5.60
C VAL A 133 -11.53 -1.75 4.73
N ALA A 134 -11.71 -2.12 3.47
CA ALA A 134 -12.66 -1.46 2.57
C ALA A 134 -14.10 -1.56 3.08
N SER A 135 -14.51 -2.74 3.57
CA SER A 135 -15.84 -2.96 4.14
C SER A 135 -16.06 -2.09 5.38
N TRP A 136 -15.07 -2.05 6.28
CA TRP A 136 -15.11 -1.22 7.47
C TRP A 136 -15.21 0.27 7.11
N HIS A 137 -14.37 0.75 6.21
CA HIS A 137 -14.36 2.13 5.76
C HIS A 137 -15.72 2.52 5.13
N ASN A 138 -16.23 1.69 4.21
CA ASN A 138 -17.50 1.93 3.53
C ASN A 138 -18.71 1.95 4.49
N SER A 139 -18.65 1.20 5.58
CA SER A 139 -19.73 1.20 6.58
C SER A 139 -19.81 2.48 7.39
N ARG A 140 -18.69 3.22 7.51
CA ARG A 140 -18.55 4.41 8.37
C ARG A 140 -18.53 5.73 7.61
N HIS A 141 -18.14 5.68 6.31
CA HIS A 141 -17.84 6.88 5.52
C HIS A 141 -18.60 6.90 4.18
N ARG A 142 -19.87 6.47 4.17
CA ARG A 142 -20.69 6.39 2.94
C ARG A 142 -20.86 7.75 2.24
N ASP A 143 -20.90 8.86 2.99
CA ASP A 143 -21.23 10.20 2.48
C ASP A 143 -20.30 11.26 3.11
N GLY A 144 -19.03 10.99 3.26
CA GLY A 144 -18.10 11.86 4.00
C GLY A 144 -17.34 12.86 3.15
N PRO A 145 -16.80 13.94 3.78
CA PRO A 145 -16.04 15.00 3.12
C PRO A 145 -14.67 14.58 2.57
N PHE A 146 -14.33 13.31 2.63
CA PHE A 146 -13.07 12.71 2.15
C PHE A 146 -13.21 12.01 0.80
N ASP A 147 -14.22 12.37 -0.01
CA ASP A 147 -14.28 11.92 -1.40
C ASP A 147 -13.42 12.85 -2.24
N MET A 148 -12.23 12.40 -2.62
CA MET A 148 -11.40 13.13 -3.59
C MET A 148 -12.04 12.97 -4.97
N LEU A 149 -12.67 14.03 -5.45
CA LEU A 149 -13.18 14.07 -6.81
C LEU A 149 -12.00 14.20 -7.77
N LEU A 150 -11.92 13.30 -8.73
CA LEU A 150 -11.04 13.48 -9.88
C LEU A 150 -11.63 14.61 -10.73
N ASP A 151 -10.88 15.68 -10.87
CA ASP A 151 -11.21 16.73 -11.84
C ASP A 151 -11.43 16.08 -13.22
N PRO A 152 -12.54 16.36 -13.92
CA PRO A 152 -12.73 15.84 -15.27
C PRO A 152 -11.64 16.42 -16.15
N VAL A 153 -10.60 15.64 -16.29
CA VAL A 153 -9.50 15.66 -17.24
C VAL A 153 -9.22 17.01 -17.93
N ARG A 154 -8.16 17.64 -17.52
CA ARG A 154 -7.34 18.37 -18.50
C ARG A 154 -6.75 17.33 -19.46
N THR A 155 -7.32 17.31 -20.68
CA THR A 155 -6.84 16.49 -21.82
C THR A 155 -5.66 17.13 -22.55
N ASP A 156 -4.96 18.05 -21.88
CA ASP A 156 -3.88 18.86 -22.46
C ASP A 156 -2.52 18.30 -22.01
N PHE A 157 -2.17 17.11 -22.56
CA PHE A 157 -0.80 16.62 -22.65
C PHE A 157 -0.54 16.06 -24.05
#